data_d584044010576f0c99b96440c071e139
#
_entry.id   d584044010576f0c99b96440c071e139
#
_cell.length_a   1.000
_cell.length_b   1.000
_cell.length_c   1.000
_cell.angle_alpha   90.00
_cell.angle_beta   90.00
_cell.angle_gamma   90.00
#
_symmetry.space_group_name_H-M   'P 1'
#
loop_
_entity.id
_entity.type
_entity.pdbx_description
1 polymer ?
#
loop_
_entity_poly.entity_id
_entity_poly.type
_entity_poly.pdbx_seq_one_letter_code
_entity_poly.pdbx_strand_id
1 'polypeptide(L)'
;MVSRKETVKSCCVNILDDVKRILAQPFECRKTSLPDGALHNVQKELENMINAIDKDIYSFTPSYGKYLIDCWLGDELVDKLLDVSCQYEKLIKLK
;
A
#
# COMPACT_ATOMS: atom_id res chain seq x y z
N MET A 1 4.07 2.40 24.11
CA MET A 1 4.85 2.66 22.88
C MET A 1 4.43 1.71 21.79
N VAL A 2 4.14 2.25 20.62
CA VAL A 2 3.70 1.45 19.47
C VAL A 2 4.93 0.87 18.77
N SER A 3 4.92 -0.43 18.48
CA SER A 3 6.02 -1.06 17.77
C SER A 3 6.03 -0.62 16.30
N ARG A 4 7.21 -0.75 15.65
CA ARG A 4 7.31 -0.45 14.21
C ARG A 4 6.35 -1.32 13.40
N LYS A 5 6.20 -2.59 13.79
CA LYS A 5 5.28 -3.53 13.17
C LYS A 5 3.84 -3.01 13.19
N GLU A 6 3.38 -2.54 14.34
CA GLU A 6 2.03 -1.97 14.47
C GLU A 6 1.88 -0.68 13.69
N THR A 7 2.90 0.16 13.64
CA THR A 7 2.89 1.40 12.87
C THR A 7 2.73 1.11 11.39
N VAL A 8 3.50 0.17 10.85
CA VAL A 8 3.43 -0.20 9.43
C VAL A 8 2.08 -0.81 9.10
N LYS A 9 1.57 -1.70 9.96
CA LYS A 9 0.26 -2.31 9.78
C LYS A 9 -0.84 -1.25 9.76
N SER A 10 -0.78 -0.29 10.68
CA SER A 10 -1.74 0.80 10.75
C SER A 10 -1.74 1.64 9.47
N CYS A 11 -0.55 1.94 8.94
CA CYS A 11 -0.41 2.65 7.68
C CYS A 11 -1.03 1.86 6.52
N CYS A 12 -0.79 0.55 6.47
CA CYS A 12 -1.37 -0.31 5.44
C CYS A 12 -2.90 -0.30 5.51
N VAL A 13 -3.46 -0.41 6.70
CA VAL A 13 -4.92 -0.41 6.90
C VAL A 13 -5.51 0.93 6.46
N ASN A 14 -4.89 2.04 6.84
CA ASN A 14 -5.38 3.37 6.48
C ASN A 14 -5.37 3.58 4.96
N ILE A 15 -4.29 3.20 4.29
CA ILE A 15 -4.19 3.33 2.84
C ILE A 15 -5.17 2.39 2.14
N LEU A 16 -5.34 1.18 2.66
CA LEU A 16 -6.30 0.22 2.13
C LEU A 16 -7.72 0.76 2.19
N ASP A 17 -8.09 1.40 3.30
CA ASP A 17 -9.40 2.05 3.44
C ASP A 17 -9.57 3.17 2.41
N ASP A 18 -8.52 3.97 2.20
CA ASP A 18 -8.55 5.03 1.19
C ASP A 18 -8.74 4.44 -0.21
N VAL A 19 -8.05 3.37 -0.55
CA VAL A 19 -8.18 2.70 -1.86
C VAL A 19 -9.60 2.17 -2.06
N LYS A 20 -10.17 1.53 -1.04
CA LYS A 20 -11.54 1.02 -1.11
C LYS A 20 -12.55 2.13 -1.31
N ARG A 21 -12.34 3.26 -0.62
CA ARG A 21 -13.21 4.43 -0.74
C ARG A 21 -13.12 5.03 -2.14
N ILE A 22 -11.92 5.13 -2.68
CA ILE A 22 -11.68 5.64 -4.03
C ILE A 22 -12.36 4.74 -5.06
N LEU A 23 -12.25 3.42 -4.90
CA LEU A 23 -12.89 2.46 -5.81
C LEU A 23 -14.41 2.56 -5.81
N ALA A 24 -14.99 2.96 -4.67
CA ALA A 24 -16.43 3.15 -4.54
C ALA A 24 -16.93 4.45 -5.19
N GLN A 25 -16.02 5.39 -5.49
CA GLN A 25 -16.36 6.67 -6.10
C GLN A 25 -16.36 6.56 -7.63
N PRO A 26 -17.17 7.38 -8.34
CA PRO A 26 -17.05 7.51 -9.79
C PRO A 26 -15.64 7.96 -10.16
N PHE A 27 -15.17 7.52 -11.31
CA PHE A 27 -13.82 7.87 -11.79
C PHE A 27 -13.56 9.37 -11.75
N GLU A 28 -14.56 10.17 -12.12
CA GLU A 28 -14.48 11.62 -12.20
C GLU A 28 -14.29 12.30 -10.84
N CYS A 29 -14.69 11.64 -9.77
CA CYS A 29 -14.59 12.18 -8.41
C CYS A 29 -13.33 11.74 -7.67
N ARG A 30 -12.51 10.89 -8.27
CA ARG A 30 -11.31 10.36 -7.63
C ARG A 30 -10.18 11.37 -7.62
N LYS A 31 -9.47 11.42 -6.50
CA LYS A 31 -8.31 12.29 -6.35
C LYS A 31 -7.02 11.70 -6.90
N THR A 32 -7.06 10.45 -7.35
CA THR A 32 -5.90 9.77 -7.92
C THR A 32 -6.12 9.53 -9.40
N SER A 33 -5.03 9.48 -10.16
CA SER A 33 -5.06 9.16 -11.58
C SER A 33 -4.97 7.65 -11.86
N LEU A 34 -4.83 6.83 -10.80
CA LEU A 34 -4.71 5.37 -10.95
C LEU A 34 -6.00 4.77 -11.51
N PRO A 35 -5.92 3.93 -12.56
CA PRO A 35 -7.09 3.23 -13.09
C PRO A 35 -7.53 2.11 -12.14
N ASP A 36 -8.75 1.59 -12.36
CA ASP A 36 -9.33 0.54 -11.51
C ASP A 36 -8.42 -0.67 -11.38
N GLY A 37 -7.83 -1.13 -12.48
CA GLY A 37 -6.93 -2.29 -12.45
C GLY A 37 -5.75 -2.09 -11.53
N ALA A 38 -5.14 -0.90 -11.56
CA ALA A 38 -4.02 -0.58 -10.69
C ALA A 38 -4.46 -0.50 -9.24
N LEU A 39 -5.64 0.10 -8.98
CA LEU A 39 -6.19 0.21 -7.62
C LEU A 39 -6.49 -1.16 -7.03
N HIS A 40 -7.07 -2.08 -7.82
CA HIS A 40 -7.34 -3.45 -7.36
C HIS A 40 -6.04 -4.20 -7.06
N ASN A 41 -5.03 -4.02 -7.88
CA ASN A 41 -3.73 -4.65 -7.65
C ASN A 41 -3.08 -4.15 -6.36
N VAL A 42 -3.11 -2.84 -6.14
CA VAL A 42 -2.59 -2.21 -4.92
C VAL A 42 -3.36 -2.70 -3.69
N GLN A 43 -4.69 -2.79 -3.79
CA GLN A 43 -5.53 -3.29 -2.71
C GLN A 43 -5.11 -4.70 -2.31
N LYS A 44 -4.93 -5.58 -3.28
CA LYS A 44 -4.51 -6.96 -3.03
C LYS A 44 -3.15 -7.01 -2.34
N GLU A 45 -2.20 -6.21 -2.80
CA GLU A 45 -0.86 -6.19 -2.20
C GLU A 45 -0.88 -5.64 -0.78
N LEU A 46 -1.68 -4.61 -0.51
CA LEU A 46 -1.84 -4.09 0.85
C LEU A 46 -2.43 -5.15 1.79
N GLU A 47 -3.42 -5.90 1.32
CA GLU A 47 -4.00 -7.00 2.09
C GLU A 47 -2.96 -8.07 2.39
N ASN A 48 -2.12 -8.41 1.41
CA ASN A 48 -1.05 -9.38 1.59
C ASN A 48 0.00 -8.89 2.60
N MET A 49 0.34 -7.61 2.57
CA MET A 49 1.27 -7.03 3.53
C MET A 49 0.70 -7.09 4.95
N ILE A 50 -0.57 -6.76 5.12
CA ILE A 50 -1.24 -6.82 6.42
C ILE A 50 -1.23 -8.26 6.95
N ASN A 51 -1.56 -9.22 6.11
CA ASN A 51 -1.55 -10.64 6.48
C ASN A 51 -0.15 -11.10 6.87
N ALA A 52 0.88 -10.69 6.13
CA ALA A 52 2.26 -11.04 6.44
C ALA A 52 2.67 -10.49 7.81
N ILE A 53 2.28 -9.26 8.12
CA ILE A 53 2.58 -8.63 9.40
C ILE A 53 1.87 -9.39 10.54
N ASP A 54 0.58 -9.71 10.36
CA ASP A 54 -0.20 -10.41 11.38
C ASP A 54 0.34 -11.80 11.68
N LYS A 55 0.80 -12.51 10.65
CA LYS A 55 1.33 -13.87 10.80
C LYS A 55 2.83 -13.89 11.11
N ASP A 56 3.47 -12.73 11.05
CA ASP A 56 4.92 -12.59 11.24
C ASP A 56 5.71 -13.45 10.24
N ILE A 57 5.17 -13.61 9.03
CA ILE A 57 5.79 -14.37 7.94
C ILE A 57 6.02 -13.41 6.77
N TYR A 58 7.28 -13.01 6.55
CA TYR A 58 7.64 -12.00 5.56
C TYR A 58 8.16 -12.61 4.26
N SER A 59 7.44 -13.61 3.74
CA SER A 59 7.76 -14.21 2.44
C SER A 59 7.23 -13.39 1.26
N PHE A 60 6.25 -12.53 1.52
CA PHE A 60 5.67 -11.66 0.49
C PHE A 60 6.45 -10.35 0.41
N THR A 61 6.70 -9.89 -0.81
CA THR A 61 7.31 -8.58 -1.07
C THR A 61 6.43 -7.85 -2.09
N PRO A 62 5.96 -6.62 -1.78
CA PRO A 62 5.12 -5.89 -2.73
C PRO A 62 5.91 -5.50 -3.98
N SER A 63 5.26 -5.62 -5.13
CA SER A 63 5.89 -5.36 -6.42
C SER A 63 5.37 -4.10 -7.10
N TYR A 64 4.41 -3.40 -6.50
CA TYR A 64 3.77 -2.26 -7.15
C TYR A 64 4.67 -1.03 -7.22
N GLY A 65 5.69 -0.93 -6.38
CA GLY A 65 6.50 0.29 -6.28
C GLY A 65 7.10 0.74 -7.59
N LYS A 66 7.79 -0.15 -8.30
CA LYS A 66 8.41 0.17 -9.58
C LYS A 66 7.37 0.60 -10.62
N TYR A 67 6.27 -0.12 -10.70
CA TYR A 67 5.20 0.16 -11.64
C TYR A 67 4.60 1.54 -11.40
N LEU A 68 4.36 1.89 -10.13
CA LEU A 68 3.77 3.17 -9.76
C LEU A 68 4.73 4.33 -10.03
N ILE A 69 6.01 4.15 -9.75
CA ILE A 69 7.02 5.18 -10.02
C ILE A 69 7.09 5.48 -11.51
N ASP A 70 7.07 4.45 -12.35
CA ASP A 70 7.17 4.63 -13.79
C ASP A 70 5.97 5.34 -14.40
N CYS A 71 4.76 5.09 -13.87
CA CYS A 71 3.52 5.54 -14.50
C CYS A 71 2.85 6.72 -13.81
N TRP A 72 2.99 6.86 -12.49
CA TRP A 72 2.21 7.83 -11.73
C TRP A 72 3.02 8.59 -10.67
N LEU A 73 4.26 8.88 -10.97
CA LEU A 73 5.10 9.67 -10.07
C LEU A 73 4.47 11.05 -9.81
N GLY A 74 4.38 11.43 -8.55
CA GLY A 74 3.79 12.71 -8.15
C GLY A 74 2.34 12.62 -7.68
N ASP A 75 1.69 11.47 -7.83
CA ASP A 75 0.35 11.25 -7.30
C ASP A 75 0.43 11.07 -5.78
N GLU A 76 -0.44 11.77 -5.05
CA GLU A 76 -0.43 11.73 -3.58
C GLU A 76 -0.64 10.31 -3.03
N LEU A 77 -1.57 9.56 -3.63
CA LEU A 77 -1.80 8.18 -3.23
C LEU A 77 -0.57 7.31 -3.50
N VAL A 78 0.08 7.52 -4.63
CA VAL A 78 1.30 6.80 -5.00
C VAL A 78 2.41 7.09 -3.99
N ASP A 79 2.56 8.34 -3.56
CA ASP A 79 3.57 8.71 -2.56
C ASP A 79 3.34 7.95 -1.24
N LYS A 80 2.09 7.84 -0.80
CA LYS A 80 1.73 7.08 0.41
C LYS A 80 2.03 5.60 0.25
N LEU A 81 1.72 5.03 -0.91
CA LEU A 81 1.96 3.62 -1.21
C LEU A 81 3.45 3.30 -1.22
N LEU A 82 4.26 4.17 -1.81
CA LEU A 82 5.70 3.99 -1.85
C LEU A 82 6.31 4.09 -0.45
N ASP A 83 5.82 5.02 0.36
CA ASP A 83 6.31 5.18 1.72
C ASP A 83 6.03 3.94 2.56
N VAL A 84 4.80 3.40 2.50
CA VAL A 84 4.45 2.21 3.29
C VAL A 84 5.22 0.98 2.82
N SER A 85 5.48 0.86 1.50
CA SER A 85 6.28 -0.27 1.01
C SER A 85 7.71 -0.20 1.52
N CYS A 86 8.30 1.00 1.61
CA CYS A 86 9.63 1.19 2.19
C CYS A 86 9.65 0.80 3.66
N GLN A 87 8.64 1.19 4.43
CA GLN A 87 8.55 0.83 5.84
C GLN A 87 8.40 -0.68 6.02
N TYR A 88 7.61 -1.31 5.17
CA TYR A 88 7.43 -2.76 5.19
C TYR A 88 8.75 -3.48 4.89
N GLU A 89 9.50 -3.03 3.90
CA GLU A 89 10.80 -3.61 3.57
C GLU A 89 11.78 -3.50 4.72
N LYS A 90 11.75 -2.39 5.47
CA LYS A 90 12.57 -2.22 6.66
C LYS A 90 12.24 -3.23 7.74
N LEU A 91 10.96 -3.61 7.88
CA LEU A 91 10.56 -4.66 8.81
C LEU A 91 11.20 -6.00 8.43
N ILE A 92 11.21 -6.32 7.14
CA ILE A 92 11.82 -7.56 6.65
C ILE A 92 13.32 -7.58 6.98
N LYS A 93 14.01 -6.47 6.77
CA LYS A 93 15.46 -6.37 6.99
C LYS A 93 15.84 -6.43 8.46
N LEU A 94 14.93 -6.12 9.37
CA LEU A 94 15.17 -6.16 10.81
C LEU A 94 15.05 -7.58 11.39
N LYS A 95 14.63 -8.52 10.57
CA LYS A 95 14.59 -9.94 10.93
C LYS A 95 15.84 -10.68 10.40
#